data_124041357a703aa6015dee15726b1ba5
#
_entry.id   124041357a703aa6015dee15726b1ba5
#
_cell.length_a   1.000
_cell.length_b   1.000
_cell.length_c   1.000
_cell.angle_alpha   90.00
_cell.angle_beta   90.00
_cell.angle_gamma   90.00
#
_symmetry.space_group_name_H-M   'P 1'
#
loop_
_entity.id
_entity.type
_entity.pdbx_description
1 polymer ?
#
loop_
_entity_poly.entity_id
_entity_poly.type
_entity_poly.pdbx_seq_one_letter_code
_entity_poly.pdbx_strand_id
1 'polypeptide(L)'
;MKIKYFMSHGSPWTFLGHKKVNEISKKNNCELDIMPVNYGEIFPVSGGLPVHKRPLQRQKYRLQELKRWSEFLKIKLNPEPKHFPSRSLLPSKVIISVKILNFENVNDIAYAIMEGLWIKEMNIDDPKNLKKILTRFIKTADEVIDFSESKQVEREMNEYTKEAIDLAVFGAPLSLIHI
;
A
#
# COMPACT_ATOMS: atom_id res chain seq x y z
N MET A 1 -6.68 19.50 9.45
CA MET A 1 -5.42 18.77 9.74
C MET A 1 -5.27 17.65 8.74
N LYS A 2 -4.07 17.39 8.22
CA LYS A 2 -3.80 16.39 7.18
C LYS A 2 -2.76 15.40 7.66
N ILE A 3 -3.03 14.10 7.47
CA ILE A 3 -2.12 12.99 7.77
C ILE A 3 -1.57 12.48 6.45
N LYS A 4 -0.25 12.60 6.23
CA LYS A 4 0.44 11.95 5.11
C LYS A 4 0.69 10.50 5.45
N TYR A 5 0.15 9.59 4.65
CA TYR A 5 0.21 8.15 4.89
C TYR A 5 1.03 7.47 3.79
N PHE A 6 2.34 7.34 4.05
CA PHE A 6 3.29 6.65 3.17
C PHE A 6 3.09 5.15 3.28
N MET A 7 2.70 4.51 2.18
CA MET A 7 2.29 3.12 2.19
C MET A 7 2.87 2.32 1.03
N SER A 8 2.86 1.00 1.18
CA SER A 8 3.15 0.05 0.10
C SER A 8 2.01 -0.96 0.01
N HIS A 9 1.51 -1.19 -1.20
CA HIS A 9 0.52 -2.23 -1.48
C HIS A 9 1.01 -3.65 -1.11
N GLY A 10 2.32 -3.89 -1.19
CA GLY A 10 2.96 -5.16 -0.84
C GLY A 10 3.34 -5.30 0.64
N SER A 11 3.02 -4.31 1.51
CA SER A 11 3.35 -4.41 2.93
C SER A 11 2.22 -5.04 3.74
N PRO A 12 2.47 -6.16 4.47
CA PRO A 12 1.47 -6.73 5.37
C PRO A 12 1.15 -5.81 6.54
N TRP A 13 2.12 -5.00 6.96
CA TRP A 13 1.92 -4.01 8.03
C TRP A 13 1.02 -2.87 7.57
N THR A 14 1.14 -2.45 6.31
CA THR A 14 0.19 -1.52 5.70
C THR A 14 -1.20 -2.13 5.69
N PHE A 15 -1.35 -3.38 5.24
CA PHE A 15 -2.63 -4.07 5.21
C PHE A 15 -3.27 -4.14 6.60
N LEU A 16 -2.53 -4.60 7.62
CA LEU A 16 -3.03 -4.73 8.99
C LEU A 16 -3.40 -3.38 9.63
N GLY A 17 -2.63 -2.32 9.35
CA GLY A 17 -2.83 -0.99 9.93
C GLY A 17 -3.82 -0.10 9.17
N HIS A 18 -4.16 -0.42 7.92
CA HIS A 18 -4.88 0.48 7.03
C HIS A 18 -6.26 0.90 7.54
N LYS A 19 -7.06 -0.05 8.01
CA LYS A 19 -8.38 0.27 8.60
C LYS A 19 -8.24 1.15 9.82
N LYS A 20 -7.23 0.88 10.65
CA LYS A 20 -7.03 1.63 11.91
C LYS A 20 -6.63 3.08 11.67
N VAL A 21 -5.75 3.35 10.71
CA VAL A 21 -5.38 4.74 10.38
C VAL A 21 -6.58 5.50 9.80
N ASN A 22 -7.43 4.85 8.99
CA ASN A 22 -8.69 5.45 8.49
C ASN A 22 -9.67 5.78 9.62
N GLU A 23 -9.85 4.87 10.60
CA GLU A 23 -10.69 5.12 11.77
C GLU A 23 -10.18 6.32 12.59
N ILE A 24 -8.87 6.38 12.85
CA ILE A 24 -8.24 7.46 13.59
C ILE A 24 -8.43 8.79 12.86
N SER A 25 -8.18 8.82 11.55
CA SER A 25 -8.36 9.99 10.71
C SER A 25 -9.80 10.52 10.80
N LYS A 26 -10.78 9.66 10.57
CA LYS A 26 -12.21 10.03 10.65
C LYS A 26 -12.61 10.52 12.04
N LYS A 27 -12.19 9.82 13.11
CA LYS A 27 -12.50 10.18 14.50
C LYS A 27 -11.98 11.57 14.88
N ASN A 28 -10.86 11.99 14.29
CA ASN A 28 -10.22 13.27 14.59
C ASN A 28 -10.46 14.33 13.51
N ASN A 29 -11.37 14.10 12.58
CA ASN A 29 -11.67 15.02 11.46
C ASN A 29 -10.41 15.42 10.68
N CYS A 30 -9.49 14.49 10.49
CA CYS A 30 -8.26 14.68 9.72
C CYS A 30 -8.42 14.12 8.31
N GLU A 31 -7.94 14.83 7.32
CA GLU A 31 -7.77 14.28 5.97
C GLU A 31 -6.68 13.20 5.99
N LEU A 32 -6.94 12.04 5.42
CA LEU A 32 -5.93 11.00 5.23
C LEU A 32 -5.45 11.03 3.77
N ASP A 33 -4.24 11.52 3.59
CA ASP A 33 -3.59 11.58 2.28
C ASP A 33 -2.80 10.29 2.02
N ILE A 34 -3.38 9.39 1.23
CA ILE A 34 -2.73 8.13 0.85
C ILE A 34 -1.64 8.42 -0.17
N MET A 35 -0.42 8.03 0.15
CA MET A 35 0.77 8.23 -0.66
C MET A 35 1.49 6.89 -0.89
N PRO A 36 1.09 6.13 -1.93
CA PRO A 36 1.85 4.96 -2.35
C PRO A 36 3.24 5.38 -2.84
N VAL A 37 4.30 4.76 -2.31
CA VAL A 37 5.69 5.11 -2.63
C VAL A 37 6.52 3.91 -3.06
N ASN A 38 7.62 4.15 -3.78
CA ASN A 38 8.55 3.12 -4.22
C ASN A 38 9.61 2.82 -3.15
N TYR A 39 9.40 1.77 -2.38
CA TYR A 39 10.39 1.33 -1.38
C TYR A 39 11.67 0.77 -1.99
N GLY A 40 11.70 0.49 -3.28
CA GLY A 40 12.93 0.17 -3.99
C GLY A 40 13.95 1.32 -3.99
N GLU A 41 13.45 2.57 -3.94
CA GLU A 41 14.28 3.78 -3.86
C GLU A 41 14.50 4.24 -2.41
N ILE A 42 13.53 4.04 -1.52
CA ILE A 42 13.63 4.46 -0.11
C ILE A 42 14.62 3.57 0.66
N PHE A 43 14.57 2.25 0.49
CA PHE A 43 15.42 1.33 1.26
C PHE A 43 16.92 1.56 1.11
N PRO A 44 17.46 1.83 -0.10
CA PRO A 44 18.90 2.10 -0.25
C PRO A 44 19.40 3.29 0.56
N VAL A 45 18.57 4.33 0.75
CA VAL A 45 18.95 5.56 1.47
C VAL A 45 18.57 5.53 2.95
N SER A 46 17.61 4.68 3.35
CA SER A 46 17.15 4.57 4.74
C SER A 46 17.75 3.39 5.51
N GLY A 47 18.58 2.57 4.87
CA GLY A 47 19.13 1.34 5.47
C GLY A 47 18.11 0.19 5.55
N GLY A 48 16.95 0.32 4.91
CA GLY A 48 15.95 -0.75 4.81
C GLY A 48 16.42 -1.91 3.94
N LEU A 49 15.92 -3.11 4.23
CA LEU A 49 16.23 -4.31 3.44
C LEU A 49 14.93 -5.01 3.01
N PRO A 50 14.84 -5.42 1.73
CA PRO A 50 13.83 -6.37 1.29
C PRO A 50 13.84 -7.63 2.15
N VAL A 51 12.68 -8.26 2.35
CA VAL A 51 12.55 -9.39 3.30
C VAL A 51 13.57 -10.50 3.03
N HIS A 52 13.75 -10.90 1.77
CA HIS A 52 14.67 -11.98 1.39
C HIS A 52 16.17 -11.65 1.63
N LYS A 53 16.51 -10.37 1.79
CA LYS A 53 17.88 -9.92 2.10
C LYS A 53 18.13 -9.76 3.61
N ARG A 54 17.11 -9.93 4.45
CA ARG A 54 17.24 -9.83 5.90
C ARG A 54 17.84 -11.12 6.48
N PRO A 55 18.54 -11.05 7.63
CA PRO A 55 18.98 -12.25 8.36
C PRO A 55 17.80 -13.20 8.64
N LEU A 56 18.06 -14.52 8.61
CA LEU A 56 17.03 -15.56 8.79
C LEU A 56 16.22 -15.39 10.08
N GLN A 57 16.89 -14.95 11.16
CA GLN A 57 16.22 -14.68 12.45
C GLN A 57 15.14 -13.61 12.31
N ARG A 58 15.43 -12.53 11.57
CA ARG A 58 14.46 -11.44 11.30
C ARG A 58 13.33 -11.88 10.37
N GLN A 59 13.62 -12.76 9.40
CA GLN A 59 12.59 -13.33 8.53
C GLN A 59 11.62 -14.20 9.33
N LYS A 60 12.13 -15.12 10.17
CA LYS A 60 11.32 -15.98 11.05
C LYS A 60 10.51 -15.16 12.05
N TYR A 61 11.13 -14.18 12.70
CA TYR A 61 10.45 -13.29 13.65
C TYR A 61 9.29 -12.51 12.98
N ARG A 62 9.52 -12.04 11.75
CA ARG A 62 8.46 -11.36 10.98
C ARG A 62 7.21 -12.24 10.82
N LEU A 63 7.36 -13.52 10.52
CA LEU A 63 6.23 -14.44 10.37
C LEU A 63 5.48 -14.62 11.69
N GLN A 64 6.19 -14.74 12.81
CA GLN A 64 5.58 -14.81 14.14
C GLN A 64 4.80 -13.54 14.48
N GLU A 65 5.37 -12.38 14.21
CA GLU A 65 4.70 -11.09 14.46
C GLU A 65 3.47 -10.91 13.57
N LEU A 66 3.53 -11.29 12.30
CA LEU A 66 2.36 -11.23 11.42
C LEU A 66 1.22 -12.10 11.94
N LYS A 67 1.52 -13.30 12.45
CA LYS A 67 0.52 -14.18 13.09
C LYS A 67 -0.08 -13.53 14.32
N ARG A 68 0.74 -13.03 15.25
CA ARG A 68 0.29 -12.37 16.49
C ARG A 68 -0.60 -11.16 16.20
N TRP A 69 -0.16 -10.29 15.28
CA TRP A 69 -0.94 -9.10 14.92
C TRP A 69 -2.24 -9.44 14.17
N SER A 70 -2.23 -10.44 13.30
CA SER A 70 -3.43 -10.96 12.64
C SER A 70 -4.45 -11.46 13.66
N GLU A 71 -4.03 -12.24 14.65
CA GLU A 71 -4.87 -12.74 15.74
C GLU A 71 -5.39 -11.60 16.62
N PHE A 72 -4.52 -10.70 17.07
CA PHE A 72 -4.88 -9.56 17.93
C PHE A 72 -5.87 -8.63 17.26
N LEU A 73 -5.67 -8.30 15.97
CA LEU A 73 -6.54 -7.42 15.20
C LEU A 73 -7.79 -8.15 14.65
N LYS A 74 -7.86 -9.48 14.78
CA LYS A 74 -8.90 -10.33 14.18
C LYS A 74 -9.03 -10.14 12.67
N ILE A 75 -7.91 -9.90 11.99
CA ILE A 75 -7.81 -9.75 10.53
C ILE A 75 -7.19 -11.02 9.98
N LYS A 76 -7.91 -11.75 9.12
CA LYS A 76 -7.33 -12.88 8.39
C LYS A 76 -6.17 -12.40 7.53
N LEU A 77 -5.04 -13.12 7.59
CA LEU A 77 -3.86 -12.83 6.79
C LEU A 77 -3.11 -14.13 6.55
N ASN A 78 -2.77 -14.40 5.28
CA ASN A 78 -1.77 -15.41 4.96
C ASN A 78 -0.37 -14.73 5.04
N PRO A 79 0.51 -15.12 5.97
CA PRO A 79 1.83 -14.49 6.11
C PRO A 79 2.79 -14.79 4.95
N GLU A 80 2.49 -15.83 4.15
CA GLU A 80 3.29 -16.29 3.02
C GLU A 80 2.40 -16.54 1.78
N PRO A 81 1.74 -15.49 1.24
CA PRO A 81 0.86 -15.67 0.10
C PRO A 81 1.65 -16.00 -1.17
N LYS A 82 1.05 -16.79 -2.05
CA LYS A 82 1.66 -17.32 -3.29
C LYS A 82 2.33 -16.26 -4.18
N HIS A 83 1.76 -15.06 -4.21
CA HIS A 83 2.21 -13.97 -5.09
C HIS A 83 2.99 -12.87 -4.34
N PHE A 84 3.55 -13.19 -3.18
CA PHE A 84 4.47 -12.29 -2.48
C PHE A 84 5.92 -12.68 -2.77
N PRO A 85 6.82 -11.70 -2.97
CA PRO A 85 6.56 -10.27 -3.07
C PRO A 85 5.91 -9.85 -4.38
N SER A 86 4.98 -8.89 -4.35
CA SER A 86 4.56 -8.15 -5.54
C SER A 86 5.76 -7.39 -6.09
N ARG A 87 6.04 -7.56 -7.37
CA ARG A 87 7.23 -7.03 -8.04
C ARG A 87 6.95 -5.80 -8.87
N SER A 88 5.69 -5.58 -9.23
CA SER A 88 5.23 -4.46 -10.03
C SER A 88 4.84 -3.27 -9.16
N LEU A 89 5.03 -2.07 -9.67
CA LEU A 89 4.49 -0.84 -9.09
C LEU A 89 3.05 -0.56 -9.55
N LEU A 90 2.51 -1.37 -10.46
CA LEU A 90 1.16 -1.19 -11.01
C LEU A 90 0.08 -1.06 -9.93
N PRO A 91 0.02 -1.88 -8.86
CA PRO A 91 -0.99 -1.68 -7.82
C PRO A 91 -0.91 -0.32 -7.13
N SER A 92 0.29 0.21 -6.91
CA SER A 92 0.50 1.56 -6.37
C SER A 92 0.06 2.63 -7.36
N LYS A 93 0.41 2.50 -8.63
CA LYS A 93 -0.01 3.41 -9.70
C LYS A 93 -1.53 3.43 -9.87
N VAL A 94 -2.20 2.29 -9.74
CA VAL A 94 -3.67 2.20 -9.74
C VAL A 94 -4.28 2.98 -8.57
N ILE A 95 -3.73 2.87 -7.35
CA ILE A 95 -4.21 3.66 -6.20
C ILE A 95 -4.02 5.17 -6.45
N ILE A 96 -2.89 5.56 -7.03
CA ILE A 96 -2.62 6.96 -7.41
C ILE A 96 -3.61 7.43 -8.49
N SER A 97 -3.90 6.59 -9.49
CA SER A 97 -4.89 6.89 -10.54
C SER A 97 -6.26 7.16 -9.98
N VAL A 98 -6.72 6.30 -9.06
CA VAL A 98 -8.00 6.48 -8.36
C VAL A 98 -8.05 7.82 -7.63
N LYS A 99 -6.93 8.21 -7.01
CA LYS A 99 -6.81 9.49 -6.31
C LYS A 99 -6.82 10.69 -7.27
N ILE A 100 -6.04 10.66 -8.34
CA ILE A 100 -5.98 11.75 -9.34
C ILE A 100 -7.33 11.94 -10.03
N LEU A 101 -8.03 10.84 -10.33
CA LEU A 101 -9.36 10.86 -10.93
C LEU A 101 -10.48 11.20 -9.93
N ASN A 102 -10.13 11.55 -8.67
CA ASN A 102 -11.02 12.00 -7.60
C ASN A 102 -12.15 11.02 -7.25
N PHE A 103 -11.87 9.71 -7.29
CA PHE A 103 -12.81 8.74 -6.73
C PHE A 103 -12.80 8.78 -5.21
N GLU A 104 -13.98 8.89 -4.59
CA GLU A 104 -14.13 9.05 -3.13
C GLU A 104 -13.67 7.83 -2.32
N ASN A 105 -13.67 6.64 -2.92
CA ASN A 105 -13.41 5.37 -2.26
C ASN A 105 -11.95 4.88 -2.38
N VAL A 106 -10.98 5.79 -2.53
CA VAL A 106 -9.55 5.45 -2.68
C VAL A 106 -9.03 4.57 -1.52
N ASN A 107 -9.49 4.83 -0.29
CA ASN A 107 -9.11 4.04 0.89
C ASN A 107 -9.59 2.59 0.81
N ASP A 108 -10.85 2.39 0.40
CA ASP A 108 -11.44 1.06 0.29
C ASP A 108 -10.82 0.27 -0.87
N ILE A 109 -10.51 0.94 -1.97
CA ILE A 109 -9.82 0.35 -3.12
C ILE A 109 -8.39 -0.07 -2.73
N ALA A 110 -7.62 0.80 -2.05
CA ALA A 110 -6.29 0.47 -1.56
C ALA A 110 -6.32 -0.75 -0.63
N TYR A 111 -7.30 -0.79 0.29
CA TYR A 111 -7.51 -1.96 1.15
C TYR A 111 -7.85 -3.21 0.35
N ALA A 112 -8.76 -3.12 -0.62
CA ALA A 112 -9.18 -4.26 -1.44
C ALA A 112 -8.05 -4.84 -2.30
N ILE A 113 -7.14 -3.99 -2.79
CA ILE A 113 -5.93 -4.43 -3.51
C ILE A 113 -5.01 -5.23 -2.57
N MET A 114 -4.75 -4.71 -1.37
CA MET A 114 -3.95 -5.42 -0.37
C MET A 114 -4.64 -6.71 0.12
N GLU A 115 -5.96 -6.69 0.31
CA GLU A 115 -6.77 -7.89 0.62
C GLU A 115 -6.63 -8.96 -0.49
N GLY A 116 -6.58 -8.52 -1.75
CA GLY A 116 -6.33 -9.38 -2.90
C GLY A 116 -5.06 -10.22 -2.70
N LEU A 117 -3.97 -9.60 -2.30
CA LEU A 117 -2.70 -10.28 -2.05
C LEU A 117 -2.73 -11.11 -0.76
N TRP A 118 -3.09 -10.48 0.38
CA TRP A 118 -2.85 -11.04 1.71
C TRP A 118 -3.91 -12.03 2.20
N ILE A 119 -5.12 -12.02 1.59
CA ILE A 119 -6.20 -12.95 1.96
C ILE A 119 -6.60 -13.85 0.79
N LYS A 120 -6.76 -13.25 -0.42
CA LYS A 120 -7.33 -13.95 -1.57
C LYS A 120 -6.27 -14.58 -2.48
N GLU A 121 -5.00 -14.41 -2.14
CA GLU A 121 -3.85 -14.93 -2.88
C GLU A 121 -3.89 -14.60 -4.39
N MET A 122 -4.40 -13.42 -4.70
CA MET A 122 -4.46 -12.93 -6.08
C MET A 122 -3.09 -12.38 -6.50
N ASN A 123 -2.73 -12.61 -7.76
CA ASN A 123 -1.61 -11.90 -8.37
C ASN A 123 -2.04 -10.46 -8.68
N ILE A 124 -1.76 -9.53 -7.76
CA ILE A 124 -2.10 -8.12 -7.93
C ILE A 124 -1.19 -7.38 -8.94
N ASP A 125 -0.12 -8.03 -9.41
CA ASP A 125 0.71 -7.51 -10.51
C ASP A 125 0.06 -7.73 -11.88
N ASP A 126 -1.01 -8.55 -11.95
CA ASP A 126 -1.79 -8.79 -13.16
C ASP A 126 -2.92 -7.76 -13.29
N PRO A 127 -2.94 -6.94 -14.37
CA PRO A 127 -3.99 -5.96 -14.61
C PRO A 127 -5.40 -6.54 -14.59
N LYS A 128 -5.58 -7.79 -15.05
CA LYS A 128 -6.89 -8.46 -15.05
C LYS A 128 -7.43 -8.69 -13.63
N ASN A 129 -6.54 -8.98 -12.69
CA ASN A 129 -6.93 -9.15 -11.29
C ASN A 129 -7.21 -7.81 -10.61
N LEU A 130 -6.43 -6.76 -10.92
CA LEU A 130 -6.71 -5.40 -10.46
C LEU A 130 -8.06 -4.91 -11.00
N LYS A 131 -8.36 -5.16 -12.29
CA LYS A 131 -9.67 -4.85 -12.86
C LYS A 131 -10.80 -5.50 -12.09
N LYS A 132 -10.69 -6.81 -11.77
CA LYS A 132 -11.71 -7.52 -10.97
C LYS A 132 -11.92 -6.89 -9.58
N ILE A 133 -10.86 -6.35 -8.99
CA ILE A 133 -10.97 -5.64 -7.71
C ILE A 133 -11.67 -4.29 -7.91
N LEU A 134 -11.25 -3.51 -8.91
CA LEU A 134 -11.77 -2.17 -9.20
C LEU A 134 -13.25 -2.18 -9.58
N THR A 135 -13.72 -3.15 -10.38
CA THR A 135 -15.12 -3.24 -10.81
C THR A 135 -16.13 -3.37 -9.66
N ARG A 136 -15.66 -3.69 -8.46
CA ARG A 136 -16.50 -3.69 -7.24
C ARG A 136 -16.83 -2.26 -6.75
N PHE A 137 -16.06 -1.28 -7.18
CA PHE A 137 -16.10 0.11 -6.71
C PHE A 137 -16.34 1.13 -7.83
N ILE A 138 -15.84 0.85 -9.03
CA ILE A 138 -15.76 1.79 -10.15
C ILE A 138 -16.28 1.11 -11.42
N LYS A 139 -17.16 1.80 -12.17
CA LYS A 139 -17.69 1.29 -13.44
C LYS A 139 -16.63 1.36 -14.56
N THR A 140 -15.77 2.36 -14.54
CA THR A 140 -14.72 2.64 -15.54
C THR A 140 -13.36 2.05 -15.12
N ALA A 141 -13.36 0.80 -14.65
CA ALA A 141 -12.15 0.15 -14.15
C ALA A 141 -11.03 0.04 -15.21
N ASP A 142 -11.39 -0.13 -16.49
CA ASP A 142 -10.42 -0.18 -17.59
C ASP A 142 -9.70 1.17 -17.74
N GLU A 143 -10.44 2.28 -17.75
CA GLU A 143 -9.89 3.63 -17.84
C GLU A 143 -8.90 3.93 -16.70
N VAL A 144 -9.19 3.45 -15.48
CA VAL A 144 -8.28 3.60 -14.34
C VAL A 144 -6.99 2.80 -14.53
N ILE A 145 -7.09 1.57 -15.05
CA ILE A 145 -5.91 0.73 -15.36
C ILE A 145 -5.08 1.38 -16.46
N ASP A 146 -5.70 1.82 -17.55
CA ASP A 146 -4.98 2.47 -18.66
C ASP A 146 -4.33 3.78 -18.19
N PHE A 147 -5.04 4.58 -17.40
CA PHE A 147 -4.52 5.83 -16.85
C PHE A 147 -3.34 5.60 -15.89
N SER A 148 -3.27 4.43 -15.22
CA SER A 148 -2.18 4.11 -14.32
C SER A 148 -0.79 4.05 -15.00
N GLU A 149 -0.76 3.87 -16.32
CA GLU A 149 0.48 3.88 -17.11
C GLU A 149 0.83 5.28 -17.67
N SER A 150 0.04 6.30 -17.33
CA SER A 150 0.26 7.67 -17.79
C SER A 150 1.51 8.31 -17.14
N LYS A 151 2.12 9.25 -17.88
CA LYS A 151 3.22 10.08 -17.34
C LYS A 151 2.81 10.90 -16.10
N GLN A 152 1.53 11.22 -15.97
CA GLN A 152 1.03 11.97 -14.82
C GLN A 152 1.10 11.12 -13.55
N VAL A 153 0.65 9.87 -13.61
CA VAL A 153 0.70 8.92 -12.49
C VAL A 153 2.15 8.58 -12.11
N GLU A 154 3.00 8.39 -13.12
CA GLU A 154 4.44 8.15 -12.89
C GLU A 154 5.10 9.33 -12.17
N ARG A 155 4.82 10.56 -12.61
CA ARG A 155 5.33 11.78 -11.97
C ARG A 155 4.87 11.88 -10.52
N GLU A 156 3.58 11.71 -10.27
CA GLU A 156 3.00 11.78 -8.91
C GLU A 156 3.64 10.74 -7.98
N MET A 157 3.85 9.51 -8.46
CA MET A 157 4.52 8.47 -7.69
C MET A 157 5.98 8.83 -7.35
N ASN A 158 6.68 9.44 -8.30
CA ASN A 158 8.06 9.89 -8.10
C ASN A 158 8.11 11.05 -7.09
N GLU A 159 7.16 11.97 -7.15
CA GLU A 159 7.03 13.08 -6.19
C GLU A 159 6.75 12.56 -4.78
N TYR A 160 5.82 11.61 -4.61
CA TYR A 160 5.56 10.97 -3.32
C TYR A 160 6.80 10.24 -2.78
N THR A 161 7.51 9.53 -3.65
CA THR A 161 8.72 8.80 -3.25
C THR A 161 9.84 9.77 -2.84
N LYS A 162 10.03 10.85 -3.60
CA LYS A 162 10.98 11.91 -3.25
C LYS A 162 10.63 12.57 -1.93
N GLU A 163 9.37 12.93 -1.74
CA GLU A 163 8.90 13.52 -0.47
C GLU A 163 9.12 12.57 0.70
N ALA A 164 8.86 11.27 0.53
CA ALA A 164 9.13 10.27 1.56
C ALA A 164 10.61 10.23 1.95
N ILE A 165 11.52 10.33 0.98
CA ILE A 165 12.97 10.38 1.22
C ILE A 165 13.34 11.66 1.97
N ASP A 166 12.85 12.81 1.51
CA ASP A 166 13.12 14.13 2.11
C ASP A 166 12.62 14.22 3.57
N LEU A 167 11.53 13.50 3.90
CA LEU A 167 10.95 13.39 5.24
C LEU A 167 11.51 12.21 6.06
N ALA A 168 12.58 11.58 5.61
CA ALA A 168 13.25 10.45 6.27
C ALA A 168 12.32 9.24 6.56
N VAL A 169 11.36 8.97 5.68
CA VAL A 169 10.52 7.76 5.77
C VAL A 169 11.39 6.53 5.55
N PHE A 170 11.32 5.56 6.45
CA PHE A 170 12.19 4.37 6.44
C PHE A 170 11.43 3.04 6.31
N GLY A 171 10.11 3.03 6.37
CA GLY A 171 9.32 1.79 6.32
C GLY A 171 7.84 2.02 6.04
N ALA A 172 7.12 0.92 5.77
CA ALA A 172 5.68 0.94 5.47
C ALA A 172 4.88 0.12 6.49
N PRO A 173 3.74 0.66 6.99
CA PRO A 173 3.30 2.05 6.78
C PRO A 173 4.03 3.04 7.69
N LEU A 174 4.08 4.31 7.27
CA LEU A 174 4.52 5.41 8.11
C LEU A 174 3.58 6.60 7.91
N SER A 175 3.11 7.18 9.00
CA SER A 175 2.19 8.32 8.98
C SER A 175 2.87 9.53 9.59
N LEU A 176 2.78 10.67 8.91
CA LEU A 176 3.27 11.95 9.39
C LEU A 176 2.11 12.94 9.50
N ILE A 177 2.08 13.67 10.59
CA ILE A 177 1.13 14.74 10.83
C ILE A 177 1.91 15.99 11.23
N HIS A 178 1.61 17.11 10.57
CA HIS A 178 2.15 18.40 10.93
C HIS A 178 1.10 19.15 11.74
N ILE A 179 1.44 19.51 12.95
CA ILE A 179 0.61 20.25 13.90
C ILE A 179 0.99 21.72 13.86
#